data_716fea9c3117ae60f050e85449b56a19
#
_entry.id   716fea9c3117ae60f050e85449b56a19
#
_cell.length_a   1.000
_cell.length_b   1.000
_cell.length_c   1.000
_cell.angle_alpha   90.00
_cell.angle_beta   90.00
_cell.angle_gamma   90.00
#
_symmetry.space_group_name_H-M   'P 1'
#
loop_
_entity.id
_entity.type
_entity.pdbx_description
1 polymer ?
#
loop_
_entity_poly.entity_id
_entity_poly.type
_entity_poly.pdbx_seq_one_letter_code
_entity_poly.pdbx_strand_id
1 'polypeptide(L)'
;YIQTGAWTWEVLVAALACGLVIDTMLMVNNFRDREEDARCNKRTIVVCLGAGVGRWGYFALGAAAVALCLTLLAGGRIWAALLPLPYLAAHTATWRKLLRIDHGDALNVCLGETARNIMLFGALLTIGILLG
;
A
#
# COMPACT_ATOMS: atom_id res chain seq x y z
N TYR A 1 -13.11 17.46 3.40
CA TYR A 1 -13.94 18.58 2.94
C TYR A 1 -15.30 18.61 3.64
N ILE A 2 -16.03 17.49 3.63
CA ILE A 2 -17.41 17.42 4.17
C ILE A 2 -17.47 17.82 5.66
N GLN A 3 -16.44 17.48 6.44
CA GLN A 3 -16.41 17.75 7.89
C GLN A 3 -15.81 19.11 8.24
N THR A 4 -14.85 19.61 7.46
CA THR A 4 -14.07 20.82 7.81
C THR A 4 -14.32 21.99 6.87
N GLY A 5 -14.94 21.76 5.71
CA GLY A 5 -15.16 22.79 4.68
C GLY A 5 -13.87 23.24 3.97
N ALA A 6 -12.72 22.69 4.32
CA ALA A 6 -11.42 23.11 3.79
C ALA A 6 -10.60 21.92 3.28
N TRP A 7 -9.82 22.17 2.22
CA TRP A 7 -8.77 21.28 1.75
C TRP A 7 -7.44 21.76 2.30
N THR A 8 -6.74 20.91 3.01
CA THR A 8 -5.38 21.18 3.46
C THR A 8 -4.41 20.22 2.78
N TRP A 9 -3.15 20.61 2.71
CA TRP A 9 -2.08 19.78 2.16
C TRP A 9 -1.99 18.44 2.89
N GLU A 10 -2.09 18.46 4.22
CA GLU A 10 -1.98 17.28 5.07
C GLU A 10 -3.09 16.25 4.76
N VAL A 11 -4.31 16.74 4.54
CA VAL A 11 -5.46 15.87 4.16
C VAL A 11 -5.21 15.22 2.81
N LEU A 12 -4.69 15.97 1.84
CA LEU A 12 -4.38 15.44 0.53
C LEU A 12 -3.29 14.36 0.61
N VAL A 13 -2.20 14.63 1.33
CA VAL A 13 -1.09 13.67 1.53
C VAL A 13 -1.59 12.41 2.22
N ALA A 14 -2.35 12.54 3.30
CA ALA A 14 -2.91 11.41 4.04
C ALA A 14 -3.83 10.55 3.15
N ALA A 15 -4.71 11.20 2.37
CA ALA A 15 -5.63 10.51 1.46
C ALA A 15 -4.88 9.75 0.36
N LEU A 16 -3.87 10.37 -0.27
CA LEU A 16 -3.05 9.73 -1.29
C LEU A 16 -2.23 8.58 -0.71
N ALA A 17 -1.63 8.75 0.46
CA ALA A 17 -0.87 7.69 1.12
C ALA A 17 -1.76 6.48 1.47
N CYS A 18 -2.96 6.71 2.00
CA CYS A 18 -3.94 5.64 2.24
C CYS A 18 -4.36 4.94 0.94
N GLY A 19 -4.61 5.71 -0.13
CA GLY A 19 -4.95 5.16 -1.45
C GLY A 19 -3.86 4.22 -1.96
N LEU A 20 -2.59 4.65 -1.94
CA LEU A 20 -1.45 3.82 -2.37
C LEU A 20 -1.31 2.54 -1.54
N VAL A 21 -1.54 2.61 -0.23
CA VAL A 21 -1.49 1.41 0.63
C VAL A 21 -2.65 0.47 0.32
N ILE A 22 -3.85 0.97 0.04
CA ILE A 22 -5.01 0.16 -0.38
C ILE A 22 -4.74 -0.50 -1.73
N ASP A 23 -4.11 0.21 -2.68
CA ASP A 23 -3.76 -0.31 -3.99
C ASP A 23 -2.76 -1.48 -3.93
N THR A 24 -2.01 -1.65 -2.82
CA THR A 24 -1.19 -2.84 -2.62
C THR A 24 -2.03 -4.12 -2.58
N MET A 25 -3.27 -4.06 -2.07
CA MET A 25 -4.21 -5.19 -2.09
C MET A 25 -4.62 -5.55 -3.52
N LEU A 26 -4.93 -4.54 -4.34
CA LEU A 26 -5.27 -4.74 -5.75
C LEU A 26 -4.08 -5.34 -6.50
N MET A 27 -2.86 -4.87 -6.21
CA MET A 27 -1.65 -5.36 -6.85
C MET A 27 -1.39 -6.84 -6.53
N VAL A 28 -1.52 -7.26 -5.25
CA VAL A 28 -1.31 -8.66 -4.88
C VAL A 28 -2.41 -9.57 -5.42
N ASN A 29 -3.66 -9.10 -5.50
CA ASN A 29 -4.75 -9.82 -6.16
C ASN A 29 -4.46 -10.05 -7.65
N ASN A 30 -4.13 -8.99 -8.38
CA ASN A 30 -3.81 -9.08 -9.80
C ASN A 30 -2.57 -9.96 -10.06
N PHE A 31 -1.61 -9.96 -9.14
CA PHE A 31 -0.43 -10.81 -9.25
C PHE A 31 -0.75 -12.28 -9.02
N ARG A 32 -1.60 -12.59 -8.03
CA ARG A 32 -2.06 -13.96 -7.76
C ARG A 32 -2.85 -14.54 -8.93
N ASP A 33 -3.80 -13.76 -9.45
CA ASP A 33 -4.80 -14.22 -10.41
C ASP A 33 -4.33 -14.07 -11.87
N ARG A 34 -3.10 -13.61 -12.12
CA ARG A 34 -2.57 -13.24 -13.44
C ARG A 34 -2.75 -14.29 -14.53
N GLU A 35 -2.63 -15.58 -14.17
CA GLU A 35 -2.76 -16.67 -15.16
C GLU A 35 -4.22 -16.92 -15.52
N GLU A 36 -5.12 -16.87 -14.54
CA GLU A 36 -6.56 -17.02 -14.77
C GLU A 36 -7.15 -15.79 -15.46
N ASP A 37 -6.75 -14.60 -15.03
CA ASP A 37 -7.14 -13.33 -15.66
C ASP A 37 -6.74 -13.33 -17.15
N ALA A 38 -5.55 -13.83 -17.50
CA ALA A 38 -5.11 -13.95 -18.89
C ALA A 38 -5.96 -14.94 -19.67
N ARG A 39 -6.34 -16.10 -19.09
CA ARG A 39 -7.21 -17.09 -19.76
C ARG A 39 -8.62 -16.55 -20.00
N CYS A 40 -9.11 -15.71 -19.10
CA CYS A 40 -10.42 -15.07 -19.20
C CYS A 40 -10.41 -13.76 -20.00
N ASN A 41 -9.33 -13.43 -20.70
CA ASN A 41 -9.13 -12.15 -21.41
C ASN A 41 -9.30 -10.90 -20.53
N LYS A 42 -9.12 -11.02 -19.23
CA LYS A 42 -9.16 -9.89 -18.29
C LYS A 42 -7.80 -9.18 -18.31
N ARG A 43 -7.79 -7.96 -18.78
CA ARG A 43 -6.58 -7.13 -18.97
C ARG A 43 -6.24 -6.35 -17.71
N THR A 44 -5.66 -7.01 -16.70
CA THR A 44 -5.11 -6.34 -15.53
C THR A 44 -3.72 -5.76 -15.84
N ILE A 45 -3.24 -4.85 -15.01
CA ILE A 45 -1.90 -4.26 -15.18
C ILE A 45 -0.81 -5.34 -15.19
N VAL A 46 -0.95 -6.39 -14.36
CA VAL A 46 0.02 -7.49 -14.28
C VAL A 46 -0.06 -8.38 -15.51
N VAL A 47 -1.24 -8.64 -16.05
CA VAL A 47 -1.42 -9.40 -17.32
C VAL A 47 -0.81 -8.64 -18.49
N CYS A 48 -1.01 -7.32 -18.56
CA CYS A 48 -0.53 -6.50 -19.67
C CYS A 48 0.97 -6.22 -19.62
N LEU A 49 1.53 -5.99 -18.45
CA LEU A 49 2.91 -5.51 -18.27
C LEU A 49 3.85 -6.57 -17.67
N GLY A 50 3.30 -7.72 -17.29
CA GLY A 50 4.06 -8.86 -16.80
C GLY A 50 4.19 -8.93 -15.27
N ALA A 51 4.60 -10.10 -14.79
CA ALA A 51 4.74 -10.43 -13.37
C ALA A 51 5.73 -9.52 -12.61
N GLY A 52 6.74 -8.99 -13.31
CA GLY A 52 7.70 -8.04 -12.73
C GLY A 52 7.02 -6.77 -12.20
N VAL A 53 6.03 -6.25 -12.95
CA VAL A 53 5.25 -5.08 -12.51
C VAL A 53 4.43 -5.41 -11.27
N GLY A 54 3.85 -6.61 -11.17
CA GLY A 54 3.14 -7.05 -9.96
C GLY A 54 4.05 -7.07 -8.73
N ARG A 55 5.25 -7.65 -8.86
CA ARG A 55 6.22 -7.78 -7.76
C ARG A 55 6.76 -6.43 -7.28
N TRP A 56 7.27 -5.64 -8.21
CA TRP A 56 7.88 -4.35 -7.87
C TRP A 56 6.86 -3.25 -7.64
N GLY A 57 5.71 -3.29 -8.33
CA GLY A 57 4.60 -2.38 -8.11
C GLY A 57 4.03 -2.51 -6.69
N TYR A 58 3.87 -3.75 -6.19
CA TYR A 58 3.49 -3.97 -4.80
C TYR A 58 4.41 -3.23 -3.84
N PHE A 59 5.73 -3.44 -3.96
CA PHE A 59 6.72 -2.79 -3.08
C PHE A 59 6.72 -1.26 -3.24
N ALA A 60 6.70 -0.79 -4.49
CA ALA A 60 6.77 0.63 -4.81
C ALA A 60 5.59 1.43 -4.24
N LEU A 61 4.36 0.87 -4.30
CA LEU A 61 3.16 1.50 -3.75
C LEU A 61 3.29 1.74 -2.24
N GLY A 62 3.70 0.72 -1.46
CA GLY A 62 3.88 0.86 -0.03
C GLY A 62 5.03 1.80 0.35
N ALA A 63 6.14 1.74 -0.38
CA ALA A 63 7.27 2.64 -0.17
C ALA A 63 6.91 4.10 -0.50
N ALA A 64 6.17 4.33 -1.59
CA ALA A 64 5.70 5.66 -1.98
C ALA A 64 4.73 6.24 -0.95
N ALA A 65 3.85 5.43 -0.38
CA ALA A 65 2.94 5.86 0.69
C ALA A 65 3.69 6.40 1.91
N VAL A 66 4.72 5.67 2.36
CA VAL A 66 5.57 6.12 3.48
C VAL A 66 6.36 7.37 3.10
N ALA A 67 6.92 7.43 1.89
CA ALA A 67 7.64 8.62 1.39
C ALA A 67 6.71 9.86 1.37
N LEU A 68 5.45 9.70 0.98
CA LEU A 68 4.45 10.77 1.07
C LEU A 68 4.22 11.21 2.51
N CYS A 69 4.08 10.28 3.47
CA CYS A 69 3.92 10.65 4.87
C CYS A 69 5.10 11.48 5.39
N LEU A 70 6.34 11.21 4.94
CA LEU A 70 7.51 11.99 5.34
C LEU A 70 7.43 13.46 4.89
N THR A 71 6.68 13.79 3.84
CA THR A 71 6.47 15.20 3.43
C THR A 71 5.70 16.00 4.48
N LEU A 72 4.96 15.34 5.37
CA LEU A 72 4.24 15.98 6.48
C LEU A 72 5.18 16.63 7.51
N LEU A 73 6.48 16.25 7.51
CA LEU A 73 7.50 16.93 8.31
C LEU A 73 7.60 18.42 7.98
N ALA A 74 7.43 18.79 6.71
CA ALA A 74 7.47 20.18 6.27
C ALA A 74 6.33 21.02 6.89
N GLY A 75 5.20 20.38 7.22
CA GLY A 75 4.07 21.00 7.94
C GLY A 75 4.15 20.88 9.47
N GLY A 76 5.29 20.41 10.02
CA GLY A 76 5.46 20.23 11.46
C GLY A 76 4.75 19.01 12.06
N ARG A 77 4.14 18.15 11.21
CA ARG A 77 3.40 16.96 11.65
C ARG A 77 4.33 15.76 11.85
N ILE A 78 5.20 15.84 12.86
CA ILE A 78 6.28 14.88 13.11
C ILE A 78 5.71 13.46 13.34
N TRP A 79 4.68 13.32 14.15
CA TRP A 79 4.10 12.02 14.48
C TRP A 79 3.39 11.36 13.27
N ALA A 80 2.66 12.15 12.48
CA ALA A 80 2.02 11.65 11.25
C ALA A 80 3.03 11.21 10.20
N ALA A 81 4.22 11.81 10.19
CA ALA A 81 5.30 11.45 9.27
C ALA A 81 6.07 10.20 9.71
N LEU A 82 6.36 10.04 11.01
CA LEU A 82 7.27 9.00 11.50
C LEU A 82 6.55 7.71 11.94
N LEU A 83 5.35 7.80 12.52
CA LEU A 83 4.62 6.63 12.99
C LEU A 83 4.33 5.59 11.90
N PRO A 84 4.08 5.94 10.63
CA PRO A 84 3.91 4.94 9.57
C PRO A 84 5.18 4.15 9.20
N LEU A 85 6.38 4.53 9.64
CA LEU A 85 7.62 3.83 9.28
C LEU A 85 7.64 2.32 9.62
N PRO A 86 7.13 1.83 10.77
CA PRO A 86 7.07 0.41 11.07
C PRO A 86 6.27 -0.41 10.05
N TYR A 87 5.27 0.20 9.39
CA TYR A 87 4.55 -0.44 8.29
C TYR A 87 5.50 -0.90 7.18
N LEU A 88 6.54 -0.12 6.86
CA LEU A 88 7.47 -0.46 5.79
C LEU A 88 8.21 -1.78 6.06
N ALA A 89 8.53 -2.08 7.31
CA ALA A 89 9.13 -3.36 7.69
C ALA A 89 8.15 -4.54 7.45
N ALA A 90 6.90 -4.40 7.89
CA ALA A 90 5.86 -5.41 7.67
C ALA A 90 5.57 -5.60 6.18
N HIS A 91 5.44 -4.49 5.43
CA HIS A 91 5.24 -4.49 3.98
C HIS A 91 6.39 -5.18 3.23
N THR A 92 7.64 -4.89 3.59
CA THR A 92 8.82 -5.52 3.00
C THR A 92 8.87 -7.02 3.31
N ALA A 93 8.46 -7.44 4.50
CA ALA A 93 8.38 -8.86 4.85
C ALA A 93 7.36 -9.60 3.97
N THR A 94 6.16 -9.03 3.76
CA THR A 94 5.15 -9.59 2.85
C THR A 94 5.64 -9.60 1.41
N TRP A 95 6.30 -8.53 0.94
CA TRP A 95 6.90 -8.47 -0.39
C TRP A 95 7.93 -9.59 -0.62
N ARG A 96 8.81 -9.86 0.36
CA ARG A 96 9.78 -10.96 0.26
C ARG A 96 9.09 -12.33 0.17
N LYS A 97 7.95 -12.51 0.85
CA LYS A 97 7.15 -13.73 0.72
C LYS A 97 6.54 -13.85 -0.67
N LEU A 98 5.97 -12.74 -1.19
CA LEU A 98 5.43 -12.67 -2.53
C LEU A 98 6.45 -13.07 -3.60
N LEU A 99 7.72 -12.64 -3.44
CA LEU A 99 8.82 -13.04 -4.32
C LEU A 99 9.14 -14.54 -4.25
N ARG A 100 9.01 -15.16 -3.07
CA ARG A 100 9.34 -16.58 -2.86
C ARG A 100 8.24 -17.51 -3.34
N ILE A 101 6.98 -17.16 -3.11
CA ILE A 101 5.82 -17.99 -3.45
C ILE A 101 5.54 -17.92 -4.95
N ASP A 102 5.59 -16.73 -5.52
CA ASP A 102 5.46 -16.40 -6.94
C ASP A 102 4.11 -16.71 -7.58
N HIS A 103 3.45 -17.84 -7.33
CA HIS A 103 2.20 -18.23 -7.99
C HIS A 103 1.30 -19.12 -7.13
N GLY A 104 0.02 -19.18 -7.50
CA GLY A 104 -0.97 -20.09 -6.95
C GLY A 104 -1.59 -19.65 -5.62
N ASP A 105 -2.42 -20.56 -5.07
CA ASP A 105 -3.23 -20.30 -3.87
C ASP A 105 -2.41 -19.98 -2.61
N ALA A 106 -1.14 -20.37 -2.58
CA ALA A 106 -0.23 -20.03 -1.49
C ALA A 106 -0.05 -18.50 -1.34
N LEU A 107 -0.31 -17.71 -2.39
CA LEU A 107 -0.32 -16.25 -2.33
C LEU A 107 -1.48 -15.66 -1.48
N ASN A 108 -2.48 -16.47 -1.10
CA ASN A 108 -3.53 -16.04 -0.18
C ASN A 108 -2.97 -15.59 1.19
N VAL A 109 -1.83 -16.14 1.61
CA VAL A 109 -1.13 -15.66 2.81
C VAL A 109 -0.69 -14.20 2.64
N CYS A 110 -0.18 -13.83 1.46
CA CYS A 110 0.22 -12.45 1.17
C CYS A 110 -0.98 -11.50 1.18
N LEU A 111 -2.17 -11.95 0.73
CA LEU A 111 -3.40 -11.17 0.82
C LEU A 111 -3.78 -10.86 2.28
N GLY A 112 -3.81 -11.88 3.14
CA GLY A 112 -4.11 -11.70 4.56
C GLY A 112 -3.10 -10.79 5.26
N GLU A 113 -1.81 -10.94 4.97
CA GLU A 113 -0.77 -10.06 5.50
C GLU A 113 -0.90 -8.63 4.96
N THR A 114 -1.26 -8.46 3.69
CA THR A 114 -1.48 -7.13 3.10
C THR A 114 -2.67 -6.44 3.77
N ALA A 115 -3.78 -7.15 4.01
CA ALA A 115 -4.92 -6.61 4.75
C ALA A 115 -4.51 -6.11 6.15
N ARG A 116 -3.76 -6.94 6.89
CA ARG A 116 -3.22 -6.55 8.20
C ARG A 116 -2.30 -5.32 8.11
N ASN A 117 -1.45 -5.26 7.10
CA ASN A 117 -0.53 -4.14 6.89
C ASN A 117 -1.27 -2.84 6.56
N ILE A 118 -2.38 -2.91 5.79
CA ILE A 118 -3.26 -1.76 5.52
C ILE A 118 -3.85 -1.23 6.83
N MET A 119 -4.37 -2.11 7.68
CA MET A 119 -4.91 -1.72 8.99
C MET A 119 -3.83 -1.11 9.89
N LEU A 120 -2.63 -1.70 9.91
CA LEU A 120 -1.49 -1.18 10.67
C LEU A 120 -1.13 0.24 10.21
N PHE A 121 -1.00 0.46 8.90
CA PHE A 121 -0.69 1.77 8.34
C PHE A 121 -1.76 2.80 8.71
N GLY A 122 -3.04 2.47 8.51
CA GLY A 122 -4.16 3.36 8.84
C GLY A 122 -4.20 3.74 10.31
N ALA A 123 -3.99 2.77 11.21
CA ALA A 123 -3.94 3.02 12.65
C ALA A 123 -2.77 3.95 13.03
N LEU A 124 -1.56 3.66 12.53
CA LEU A 124 -0.37 4.45 12.81
C LEU A 124 -0.48 5.88 12.28
N LEU A 125 -0.98 6.05 11.06
CA LEU A 125 -1.19 7.37 10.47
C LEU A 125 -2.26 8.16 11.25
N THR A 126 -3.38 7.52 11.61
CA THR A 126 -4.44 8.16 12.41
C THR A 126 -3.93 8.62 13.76
N ILE A 127 -3.21 7.76 14.49
CA ILE A 127 -2.59 8.13 15.77
C ILE A 127 -1.62 9.29 15.57
N GLY A 128 -0.80 9.25 14.51
CA GLY A 128 0.15 10.31 14.19
C GLY A 128 -0.53 11.66 13.94
N ILE A 129 -1.66 11.67 13.24
CA ILE A 129 -2.44 12.88 12.99
C ILE A 129 -3.07 13.41 14.29
N LEU A 130 -3.53 12.53 15.18
CA LEU A 130 -4.14 12.93 16.45
C LEU A 130 -3.13 13.47 17.47
N LEU A 131 -1.86 13.07 17.38
CA LEU A 131 -0.79 13.56 18.25
C LEU A 131 -0.22 14.92 17.83
N GLY A 132 -0.64 15.45 16.71
CA GLY A 132 -0.26 16.78 16.24
C GLY A 132 0.63 16.70 15.03
#